data_683916576ea343a93983d2af38b11ca5
#
_entry.id   683916576ea343a93983d2af38b11ca5
#
_cell.length_a   1.000
_cell.length_b   1.000
_cell.length_c   1.000
_cell.angle_alpha   90.00
_cell.angle_beta   90.00
_cell.angle_gamma   90.00
#
_symmetry.space_group_name_H-M   'P 1'
#
loop_
_entity.id
_entity.type
_entity.pdbx_description
1 polymer ?
#
loop_
_entity_poly.entity_id
_entity_poly.type
_entity_poly.pdbx_seq_one_letter_code
_entity_poly.pdbx_strand_id
1 'polypeptide(L)'
;MIIDVHRHLVAAGTVQGDYIRGAQKSFAMMYRKTHNVDISDREFTQDVVRPLIDPQADNIIEEMDAAGVDKTIIFGVDYGLLFGEPPIHIFDQNKLYADAAKRHEDRLIAFIAIDPRRKGALKHCEQAHSEWGMKGFKLHAGVGYMPDDPVCNWVYEKAAEWKIPVLIHTGGAPSVALRWENSRPVHAASAAARYPEVDFIFAHCGDVGWWQEAIQAAAWLKNVYVDLSLWQKPYKKLPKKRFYQWLRDIIDIAGPEKILFATDAPYPNLMCPLKEWVQAFKERETDLEFSDEEINILLGEAAQKVLKI
;
A
#
# COMPACT_ATOMS: atom_id res chain seq x y z
N MET A 1 17.38 -6.24 7.24
CA MET A 1 15.94 -6.17 7.64
C MET A 1 15.11 -5.97 6.39
N ILE A 2 14.01 -6.71 6.22
CA ILE A 2 13.06 -6.53 5.11
C ILE A 2 11.77 -5.94 5.68
N ILE A 3 11.28 -4.85 5.07
CA ILE A 3 10.09 -4.14 5.55
C ILE A 3 9.09 -3.99 4.40
N ASP A 4 7.91 -4.58 4.54
CA ASP A 4 6.78 -4.39 3.63
C ASP A 4 5.98 -3.17 4.06
N VAL A 5 6.05 -2.08 3.27
CA VAL A 5 5.41 -0.82 3.66
C VAL A 5 3.95 -0.70 3.25
N HIS A 6 3.35 -1.74 2.65
CA HIS A 6 1.99 -1.66 2.12
C HIS A 6 1.27 -3.00 2.18
N ARG A 7 0.47 -3.21 3.21
CA ARG A 7 -0.36 -4.41 3.36
C ARG A 7 -1.72 -4.09 3.94
N HIS A 8 -2.76 -4.73 3.43
CA HIS A 8 -4.10 -4.62 3.96
C HIS A 8 -4.38 -5.75 4.96
N LEU A 9 -4.88 -5.38 6.15
CA LEU A 9 -5.46 -6.35 7.06
C LEU A 9 -6.95 -6.47 6.75
N VAL A 10 -7.39 -7.69 6.41
CA VAL A 10 -8.77 -7.98 6.03
C VAL A 10 -9.53 -8.56 7.21
N ALA A 11 -10.62 -7.91 7.58
CA ALA A 11 -11.56 -8.44 8.58
C ALA A 11 -12.98 -8.46 8.02
N ALA A 12 -13.81 -9.37 8.54
CA ALA A 12 -15.20 -9.42 8.12
C ALA A 12 -15.93 -8.13 8.51
N GLY A 13 -16.65 -7.53 7.57
CA GLY A 13 -17.41 -6.30 7.80
C GLY A 13 -16.63 -4.99 7.64
N THR A 14 -15.36 -5.04 7.25
CA THR A 14 -14.54 -3.83 7.02
C THR A 14 -14.71 -3.23 5.63
N VAL A 15 -15.33 -3.94 4.69
CA VAL A 15 -15.49 -3.50 3.31
C VAL A 15 -16.98 -3.57 2.91
N GLN A 16 -17.44 -2.58 2.14
CA GLN A 16 -18.81 -2.56 1.62
C GLN A 16 -19.07 -3.61 0.57
N GLY A 17 -20.32 -4.12 0.58
CA GLY A 17 -20.79 -5.10 -0.39
C GLY A 17 -20.69 -4.63 -1.85
N ASP A 18 -20.90 -3.33 -2.13
CA ASP A 18 -20.82 -2.78 -3.50
C ASP A 18 -19.39 -2.70 -4.01
N TYR A 19 -18.45 -2.29 -3.16
CA TYR A 19 -17.03 -2.37 -3.49
C TYR A 19 -16.60 -3.82 -3.72
N ILE A 20 -16.96 -4.72 -2.79
CA ILE A 20 -16.62 -6.15 -2.90
C ILE A 20 -17.15 -6.73 -4.21
N ARG A 21 -18.41 -6.48 -4.56
CA ARG A 21 -19.00 -6.99 -5.80
C ARG A 21 -18.26 -6.52 -7.06
N GLY A 22 -17.82 -5.26 -7.09
CA GLY A 22 -17.05 -4.70 -8.20
C GLY A 22 -15.63 -5.24 -8.28
N ALA A 23 -14.89 -5.14 -7.19
CA ALA A 23 -13.50 -5.56 -7.10
C ALA A 23 -13.34 -7.08 -7.21
N GLN A 24 -14.25 -7.84 -6.59
CA GLN A 24 -14.22 -9.31 -6.58
C GLN A 24 -14.26 -9.92 -7.97
N LYS A 25 -15.10 -9.39 -8.89
CA LYS A 25 -15.12 -9.85 -10.28
C LYS A 25 -13.76 -9.68 -10.96
N SER A 26 -13.11 -8.54 -10.74
CA SER A 26 -11.79 -8.26 -11.29
C SER A 26 -10.73 -9.19 -10.71
N PHE A 27 -10.75 -9.42 -9.41
CA PHE A 27 -9.83 -10.34 -8.74
C PHE A 27 -10.08 -11.81 -9.13
N ALA A 28 -11.33 -12.23 -9.21
CA ALA A 28 -11.69 -13.58 -9.67
C ALA A 28 -11.22 -13.83 -11.11
N MET A 29 -11.44 -12.87 -12.01
CA MET A 29 -10.96 -12.94 -13.39
C MET A 29 -9.43 -13.03 -13.45
N MET A 30 -8.73 -12.22 -12.66
CA MET A 30 -7.27 -12.25 -12.56
C MET A 30 -6.77 -13.59 -12.02
N TYR A 31 -7.39 -14.12 -10.97
CA TYR A 31 -7.06 -15.40 -10.36
C TYR A 31 -7.21 -16.55 -11.35
N ARG A 32 -8.38 -16.68 -12.00
CA ARG A 32 -8.63 -17.70 -13.03
C ARG A 32 -7.56 -17.67 -14.12
N LYS A 33 -7.25 -16.48 -14.62
CA LYS A 33 -6.23 -16.30 -15.67
C LYS A 33 -4.82 -16.62 -15.20
N THR A 34 -4.50 -16.35 -13.93
CA THR A 34 -3.15 -16.58 -13.39
C THR A 34 -2.91 -18.05 -13.14
N HIS A 35 -3.89 -18.75 -12.59
CA HIS A 35 -3.77 -20.15 -12.18
C HIS A 35 -4.28 -21.13 -13.24
N ASN A 36 -4.84 -20.62 -14.35
CA ASN A 36 -5.47 -21.44 -15.42
C ASN A 36 -6.54 -22.40 -14.85
N VAL A 37 -7.41 -21.88 -13.99
CA VAL A 37 -8.49 -22.63 -13.34
C VAL A 37 -9.85 -22.07 -13.73
N ASP A 38 -10.84 -22.95 -13.81
CA ASP A 38 -12.24 -22.59 -14.04
C ASP A 38 -13.03 -22.78 -12.74
N ILE A 39 -13.13 -21.71 -11.96
CA ILE A 39 -13.92 -21.65 -10.73
C ILE A 39 -14.97 -20.56 -10.85
N SER A 40 -16.14 -20.78 -10.27
CA SER A 40 -17.21 -19.77 -10.21
C SER A 40 -16.83 -18.61 -9.27
N ASP A 41 -17.53 -17.48 -9.37
CA ASP A 41 -17.35 -16.36 -8.43
C ASP A 41 -17.70 -16.77 -6.99
N ARG A 42 -18.61 -17.73 -6.81
CA ARG A 42 -18.95 -18.26 -5.48
C ARG A 42 -17.80 -19.06 -4.88
N GLU A 43 -17.23 -19.99 -5.64
CA GLU A 43 -16.08 -20.79 -5.22
C GLU A 43 -14.88 -19.87 -4.93
N PHE A 44 -14.60 -18.91 -5.82
CA PHE A 44 -13.55 -17.91 -5.57
C PHE A 44 -13.76 -17.18 -4.24
N THR A 45 -15.01 -16.80 -3.93
CA THR A 45 -15.31 -16.13 -2.65
C THR A 45 -15.09 -17.06 -1.46
N GLN A 46 -15.57 -18.31 -1.54
CA GLN A 46 -15.53 -19.26 -0.42
C GLN A 46 -14.13 -19.81 -0.18
N ASP A 47 -13.42 -20.17 -1.25
CA ASP A 47 -12.20 -20.96 -1.15
C ASP A 47 -10.92 -20.11 -1.27
N VAL A 48 -11.03 -18.89 -1.84
CA VAL A 48 -9.88 -18.01 -2.04
C VAL A 48 -9.97 -16.74 -1.18
N VAL A 49 -11.11 -16.03 -1.21
CA VAL A 49 -11.23 -14.75 -0.49
C VAL A 49 -11.47 -14.92 1.01
N ARG A 50 -12.35 -15.85 1.38
CA ARG A 50 -12.70 -16.07 2.80
C ARG A 50 -11.50 -16.44 3.68
N PRO A 51 -10.55 -17.28 3.24
CA PRO A 51 -9.33 -17.58 3.99
C PRO A 51 -8.41 -16.35 4.23
N LEU A 52 -8.56 -15.26 3.45
CA LEU A 52 -7.80 -14.03 3.64
C LEU A 52 -8.28 -13.19 4.82
N ILE A 53 -9.41 -13.55 5.45
CA ILE A 53 -9.93 -12.85 6.63
C ILE A 53 -9.07 -13.23 7.84
N ASP A 54 -8.32 -12.25 8.34
CA ASP A 54 -7.32 -12.43 9.39
C ASP A 54 -7.31 -11.23 10.36
N PRO A 55 -8.37 -11.03 11.16
CA PRO A 55 -8.50 -9.83 11.99
C PRO A 55 -7.44 -9.71 13.08
N GLN A 56 -6.74 -10.79 13.41
CA GLN A 56 -5.69 -10.82 14.42
C GLN A 56 -4.27 -10.78 13.82
N ALA A 57 -4.17 -10.83 12.49
CA ALA A 57 -2.93 -10.84 11.72
C ALA A 57 -2.03 -12.07 11.96
N ASP A 58 -2.58 -13.18 12.46
CA ASP A 58 -1.80 -14.39 12.73
C ASP A 58 -1.28 -15.02 11.41
N ASN A 59 -2.13 -15.10 10.36
CA ASN A 59 -1.71 -15.58 9.04
C ASN A 59 -0.69 -14.62 8.37
N ILE A 60 -0.81 -13.32 8.64
CA ILE A 60 0.15 -12.32 8.16
C ILE A 60 1.52 -12.62 8.74
N ILE A 61 1.63 -12.91 10.03
CA ILE A 61 2.90 -13.24 10.69
C ILE A 61 3.48 -14.53 10.14
N GLU A 62 2.68 -15.58 9.97
CA GLU A 62 3.15 -16.85 9.37
C GLU A 62 3.71 -16.64 7.96
N GLU A 63 3.04 -15.83 7.13
CA GLU A 63 3.50 -15.51 5.78
C GLU A 63 4.80 -14.69 5.78
N MET A 64 4.93 -13.73 6.70
CA MET A 64 6.14 -12.94 6.89
C MET A 64 7.32 -13.84 7.29
N ASP A 65 7.13 -14.75 8.25
CA ASP A 65 8.14 -15.69 8.71
C ASP A 65 8.61 -16.60 7.57
N ALA A 66 7.68 -17.15 6.79
CA ALA A 66 8.00 -17.99 5.64
C ALA A 66 8.77 -17.27 4.53
N ALA A 67 8.63 -15.94 4.44
CA ALA A 67 9.27 -15.09 3.44
C ALA A 67 10.52 -14.36 3.95
N GLY A 68 10.78 -14.37 5.26
CA GLY A 68 11.87 -13.64 5.89
C GLY A 68 11.65 -12.13 5.91
N VAL A 69 10.38 -11.69 6.04
CA VAL A 69 10.00 -10.27 6.20
C VAL A 69 9.96 -9.94 7.69
N ASP A 70 10.69 -8.93 8.10
CA ASP A 70 10.84 -8.57 9.51
C ASP A 70 9.67 -7.75 10.03
N LYS A 71 9.23 -6.73 9.26
CA LYS A 71 8.13 -5.84 9.64
C LYS A 71 7.20 -5.58 8.47
N THR A 72 5.93 -5.30 8.77
CA THR A 72 4.99 -4.82 7.76
C THR A 72 4.09 -3.70 8.29
N ILE A 73 3.75 -2.75 7.41
CA ILE A 73 2.73 -1.73 7.69
C ILE A 73 1.37 -2.28 7.33
N ILE A 74 0.42 -2.19 8.26
CA ILE A 74 -0.97 -2.63 8.06
C ILE A 74 -1.94 -1.47 8.15
N PHE A 75 -2.95 -1.50 7.28
CA PHE A 75 -4.03 -0.51 7.26
C PHE A 75 -5.23 -1.01 6.45
N GLY A 76 -6.33 -0.28 6.55
CA GLY A 76 -7.49 -0.41 5.68
C GLY A 76 -7.56 0.70 4.62
N VAL A 77 -8.74 0.86 4.03
CA VAL A 77 -9.07 2.00 3.15
C VAL A 77 -10.45 2.53 3.51
N ASP A 78 -10.54 3.84 3.63
CA ASP A 78 -11.81 4.52 3.89
C ASP A 78 -12.60 4.73 2.59
N TYR A 79 -13.50 3.82 2.31
CA TYR A 79 -14.41 3.87 1.16
C TYR A 79 -15.83 4.35 1.53
N GLY A 80 -16.09 4.64 2.82
CA GLY A 80 -17.43 4.83 3.35
C GLY A 80 -18.20 5.97 2.72
N LEU A 81 -17.54 7.09 2.43
CA LEU A 81 -18.22 8.24 1.80
C LEU A 81 -18.60 8.00 0.34
N LEU A 82 -17.95 7.07 -0.35
CA LEU A 82 -18.26 6.74 -1.75
C LEU A 82 -19.27 5.59 -1.87
N PHE A 83 -19.07 4.50 -1.13
CA PHE A 83 -19.85 3.28 -1.27
C PHE A 83 -20.87 3.06 -0.14
N GLY A 84 -21.01 4.01 0.80
CA GLY A 84 -21.77 3.85 2.04
C GLY A 84 -20.92 3.21 3.16
N GLU A 85 -21.35 3.34 4.41
CA GLU A 85 -20.58 2.83 5.54
C GLU A 85 -20.57 1.29 5.59
N PRO A 86 -19.43 0.65 5.87
CA PRO A 86 -19.37 -0.78 6.11
C PRO A 86 -19.97 -1.13 7.47
N PRO A 87 -20.28 -2.42 7.72
CA PRO A 87 -20.72 -2.89 9.04
C PRO A 87 -19.80 -2.46 10.19
N ILE A 88 -18.47 -2.46 9.97
CA ILE A 88 -17.48 -1.92 10.90
C ILE A 88 -17.03 -0.56 10.34
N HIS A 89 -17.40 0.53 11.01
CA HIS A 89 -17.03 1.89 10.62
C HIS A 89 -15.51 2.08 10.60
N ILE A 90 -15.00 2.96 9.74
CA ILE A 90 -13.55 3.17 9.57
C ILE A 90 -12.83 3.52 10.90
N PHE A 91 -13.51 4.21 11.81
CA PHE A 91 -12.94 4.51 13.12
C PHE A 91 -12.69 3.24 13.95
N ASP A 92 -13.62 2.29 13.92
CA ASP A 92 -13.48 0.99 14.60
C ASP A 92 -12.47 0.10 13.85
N GLN A 93 -12.39 0.22 12.52
CA GLN A 93 -11.36 -0.47 11.74
C GLN A 93 -9.95 -0.02 12.13
N ASN A 94 -9.72 1.29 12.28
CA ASN A 94 -8.42 1.80 12.73
C ASN A 94 -8.06 1.25 14.12
N LYS A 95 -9.04 1.12 15.03
CA LYS A 95 -8.81 0.49 16.33
C LYS A 95 -8.44 -0.99 16.19
N LEU A 96 -9.10 -1.73 15.30
CA LEU A 96 -8.79 -3.13 15.00
C LEU A 96 -7.34 -3.27 14.47
N TYR A 97 -6.90 -2.39 13.56
CA TYR A 97 -5.53 -2.40 13.05
C TYR A 97 -4.51 -2.06 14.14
N ALA A 98 -4.82 -1.10 14.99
CA ALA A 98 -3.97 -0.76 16.13
C ALA A 98 -3.85 -1.92 17.13
N ASP A 99 -4.95 -2.65 17.39
CA ASP A 99 -4.95 -3.80 18.28
C ASP A 99 -4.13 -4.98 17.71
N ALA A 100 -4.24 -5.23 16.39
CA ALA A 100 -3.41 -6.22 15.73
C ALA A 100 -1.92 -5.84 15.77
N ALA A 101 -1.60 -4.57 15.54
CA ALA A 101 -0.22 -4.09 15.64
C ALA A 101 0.32 -4.19 17.07
N LYS A 102 -0.50 -3.91 18.07
CA LYS A 102 -0.11 -4.06 19.48
C LYS A 102 0.12 -5.53 19.86
N ARG A 103 -0.70 -6.45 19.33
CA ARG A 103 -0.53 -7.90 19.53
C ARG A 103 0.81 -8.40 18.98
N HIS A 104 1.30 -7.80 17.89
CA HIS A 104 2.53 -8.15 17.19
C HIS A 104 3.46 -6.93 17.07
N GLU A 105 3.72 -6.24 18.19
CA GLU A 105 4.35 -4.90 18.23
C GLU A 105 5.73 -4.82 17.59
N ASP A 106 6.49 -5.90 17.59
CA ASP A 106 7.80 -5.97 16.94
C ASP A 106 7.72 -6.24 15.44
N ARG A 107 6.56 -6.60 14.92
CA ARG A 107 6.35 -7.06 13.54
C ARG A 107 5.42 -6.15 12.73
N LEU A 108 4.39 -5.58 13.36
CA LEU A 108 3.36 -4.80 12.69
C LEU A 108 3.38 -3.33 13.09
N ILE A 109 3.15 -2.46 12.10
CA ILE A 109 3.03 -1.01 12.27
C ILE A 109 1.68 -0.59 11.68
N ALA A 110 0.79 -0.02 12.48
CA ALA A 110 -0.52 0.41 12.00
C ALA A 110 -0.51 1.85 11.48
N PHE A 111 -1.11 2.08 10.29
CA PHE A 111 -1.37 3.40 9.73
C PHE A 111 -2.86 3.72 9.77
N ILE A 112 -3.18 4.99 10.03
CA ILE A 112 -4.54 5.53 10.11
C ILE A 112 -5.12 5.65 8.70
N ALA A 113 -6.14 4.87 8.38
CA ALA A 113 -6.88 5.01 7.14
C ALA A 113 -8.03 6.00 7.36
N ILE A 114 -8.10 7.05 6.54
CA ILE A 114 -9.11 8.10 6.69
C ILE A 114 -9.41 8.80 5.37
N ASP A 115 -10.67 9.14 5.16
CA ASP A 115 -11.09 10.16 4.20
C ASP A 115 -11.06 11.53 4.89
N PRO A 116 -10.25 12.49 4.44
CA PRO A 116 -10.08 13.78 5.11
C PRO A 116 -11.34 14.63 5.21
N ARG A 117 -12.37 14.29 4.41
CA ARG A 117 -13.67 14.97 4.39
C ARG A 117 -14.62 14.52 5.51
N ARG A 118 -14.28 13.46 6.25
CA ARG A 118 -15.16 12.93 7.30
C ARG A 118 -15.33 13.88 8.46
N LYS A 119 -16.56 14.01 8.91
CA LYS A 119 -16.86 14.71 10.16
C LYS A 119 -16.21 13.97 11.34
N GLY A 120 -15.49 14.68 12.16
CA GLY A 120 -14.81 14.11 13.34
C GLY A 120 -13.49 13.40 13.04
N ALA A 121 -13.02 13.37 11.77
CA ALA A 121 -11.79 12.72 11.36
C ALA A 121 -10.58 13.17 12.17
N LEU A 122 -10.40 14.48 12.34
CA LEU A 122 -9.27 15.05 13.09
C LEU A 122 -9.21 14.48 14.52
N LYS A 123 -10.29 14.58 15.29
CA LYS A 123 -10.35 14.08 16.68
C LYS A 123 -10.07 12.59 16.75
N HIS A 124 -10.62 11.81 15.79
CA HIS A 124 -10.37 10.37 15.73
C HIS A 124 -8.89 10.08 15.45
N CYS A 125 -8.26 10.79 14.52
CA CYS A 125 -6.85 10.58 14.19
C CYS A 125 -5.93 10.99 15.34
N GLU A 126 -6.27 12.07 16.08
CA GLU A 126 -5.55 12.45 17.31
C GLU A 126 -5.59 11.32 18.34
N GLN A 127 -6.75 10.70 18.56
CA GLN A 127 -6.87 9.54 19.43
C GLN A 127 -6.08 8.34 18.91
N ALA A 128 -6.21 8.02 17.63
CA ALA A 128 -5.51 6.89 17.00
C ALA A 128 -3.98 7.02 17.11
N HIS A 129 -3.44 8.22 16.95
CA HIS A 129 -2.02 8.47 17.12
C HIS A 129 -1.60 8.43 18.60
N SER A 130 -2.27 9.21 19.47
CA SER A 130 -1.81 9.44 20.85
C SER A 130 -2.09 8.26 21.79
N GLU A 131 -3.25 7.58 21.64
CA GLU A 131 -3.67 6.51 22.56
C GLU A 131 -3.39 5.11 21.98
N TRP A 132 -3.49 4.93 20.65
CA TRP A 132 -3.32 3.62 20.02
C TRP A 132 -1.97 3.44 19.33
N GLY A 133 -1.16 4.50 19.26
CA GLY A 133 0.21 4.43 18.77
C GLY A 133 0.34 4.22 17.26
N MET A 134 -0.67 4.62 16.47
CA MET A 134 -0.60 4.51 15.00
C MET A 134 0.42 5.49 14.43
N LYS A 135 1.22 5.04 13.43
CA LYS A 135 2.49 5.65 13.03
C LYS A 135 2.52 6.27 11.63
N GLY A 136 1.39 6.47 10.98
CA GLY A 136 1.29 7.07 9.65
C GLY A 136 -0.15 7.22 9.21
N PHE A 137 -0.35 7.87 8.06
CA PHE A 137 -1.66 7.98 7.41
C PHE A 137 -1.71 7.18 6.12
N LYS A 138 -2.88 6.59 5.81
CA LYS A 138 -3.25 6.05 4.50
C LYS A 138 -4.38 6.86 3.90
N LEU A 139 -4.14 7.44 2.74
CA LEU A 139 -5.12 8.18 1.96
C LEU A 139 -5.42 7.47 0.64
N HIS A 140 -6.68 7.52 0.18
CA HIS A 140 -7.10 7.00 -1.11
C HIS A 140 -7.93 8.02 -1.87
N ALA A 141 -7.27 8.89 -2.62
CA ALA A 141 -7.90 10.04 -3.29
C ALA A 141 -8.96 9.67 -4.35
N GLY A 142 -8.86 8.47 -4.93
CA GLY A 142 -9.86 7.96 -5.88
C GLY A 142 -11.31 7.93 -5.37
N VAL A 143 -11.53 8.07 -4.05
CA VAL A 143 -12.87 8.17 -3.45
C VAL A 143 -13.55 9.52 -3.67
N GLY A 144 -12.88 10.51 -4.30
CA GLY A 144 -13.54 11.75 -4.74
C GLY A 144 -12.93 13.04 -4.21
N TYR A 145 -11.66 13.07 -3.87
CA TYR A 145 -10.86 14.29 -3.62
C TYR A 145 -9.51 14.15 -4.31
N MET A 146 -8.78 15.24 -4.48
CA MET A 146 -7.39 15.20 -4.93
C MET A 146 -6.43 15.35 -3.73
N PRO A 147 -5.25 14.73 -3.75
CA PRO A 147 -4.26 14.86 -2.67
C PRO A 147 -3.88 16.31 -2.35
N ASP A 148 -3.91 17.20 -3.35
CA ASP A 148 -3.60 18.62 -3.21
C ASP A 148 -4.81 19.52 -2.90
N ASP A 149 -6.01 18.95 -2.70
CA ASP A 149 -7.18 19.70 -2.26
C ASP A 149 -7.00 20.26 -0.83
N PRO A 150 -7.53 21.46 -0.54
CA PRO A 150 -7.45 22.06 0.80
C PRO A 150 -8.00 21.19 1.93
N VAL A 151 -8.93 20.28 1.63
CA VAL A 151 -9.51 19.35 2.62
C VAL A 151 -8.47 18.39 3.20
N CYS A 152 -7.36 18.16 2.50
CA CYS A 152 -6.27 17.30 2.96
C CYS A 152 -5.25 18.03 3.86
N ASN A 153 -5.25 19.37 3.89
CA ASN A 153 -4.21 20.16 4.56
C ASN A 153 -4.03 19.76 6.04
N TRP A 154 -5.13 19.59 6.77
CA TRP A 154 -5.07 19.20 8.18
C TRP A 154 -4.38 17.84 8.42
N VAL A 155 -4.49 16.90 7.45
CA VAL A 155 -3.78 15.61 7.55
C VAL A 155 -2.28 15.84 7.45
N TYR A 156 -1.85 16.67 6.51
CA TYR A 156 -0.41 16.97 6.31
C TYR A 156 0.16 17.80 7.46
N GLU A 157 -0.60 18.76 7.99
CA GLU A 157 -0.25 19.52 9.18
C GLU A 157 -0.04 18.61 10.40
N LYS A 158 -0.95 17.62 10.61
CA LYS A 158 -0.81 16.64 11.68
C LYS A 158 0.33 15.64 11.42
N ALA A 159 0.53 15.23 10.18
CA ALA A 159 1.68 14.39 9.82
C ALA A 159 3.02 15.08 10.12
N ALA A 160 3.13 16.40 9.84
CA ALA A 160 4.29 17.23 10.16
C ALA A 160 4.47 17.35 11.69
N GLU A 161 3.40 17.68 12.42
CA GLU A 161 3.40 17.81 13.88
C GLU A 161 3.86 16.50 14.55
N TRP A 162 3.29 15.37 14.13
CA TRP A 162 3.59 14.06 14.71
C TRP A 162 4.83 13.40 14.11
N LYS A 163 5.41 13.98 13.05
CA LYS A 163 6.58 13.47 12.32
C LYS A 163 6.38 12.05 11.80
N ILE A 164 5.18 11.78 11.28
CA ILE A 164 4.79 10.48 10.69
C ILE A 164 4.57 10.62 9.18
N PRO A 165 4.79 9.55 8.39
CA PRO A 165 4.62 9.57 6.95
C PRO A 165 3.14 9.54 6.52
N VAL A 166 2.90 9.95 5.28
CA VAL A 166 1.60 9.83 4.61
C VAL A 166 1.75 8.93 3.38
N LEU A 167 1.08 7.79 3.39
CA LEU A 167 0.99 6.89 2.25
C LEU A 167 -0.26 7.22 1.45
N ILE A 168 -0.08 7.64 0.19
CA ILE A 168 -1.16 8.04 -0.71
C ILE A 168 -1.28 7.00 -1.83
N HIS A 169 -2.50 6.48 -2.05
CA HIS A 169 -2.78 5.64 -3.21
C HIS A 169 -2.52 6.42 -4.49
N THR A 170 -1.67 5.89 -5.36
CA THR A 170 -1.45 6.36 -6.73
C THR A 170 -1.60 5.19 -7.70
N GLY A 171 -2.10 5.45 -8.91
CA GLY A 171 -2.35 4.38 -9.87
C GLY A 171 -3.83 4.05 -10.07
N GLY A 172 -4.09 3.00 -10.82
CA GLY A 172 -5.44 2.51 -11.08
C GLY A 172 -6.05 1.77 -9.89
N ALA A 173 -7.38 1.58 -9.92
CA ALA A 173 -8.10 0.85 -8.89
C ALA A 173 -9.16 -0.09 -9.51
N PRO A 174 -9.51 -1.22 -8.85
CA PRO A 174 -10.32 -2.25 -9.45
C PRO A 174 -11.82 -1.95 -9.52
N SER A 175 -12.28 -0.77 -9.11
CA SER A 175 -13.69 -0.37 -9.13
C SER A 175 -13.94 0.78 -10.09
N VAL A 176 -14.98 0.67 -10.91
CA VAL A 176 -15.41 1.71 -11.86
C VAL A 176 -15.94 2.99 -11.18
N ALA A 177 -16.30 2.92 -9.91
CA ALA A 177 -16.75 4.10 -9.15
C ALA A 177 -15.59 4.94 -8.63
N LEU A 178 -14.37 4.39 -8.57
CA LEU A 178 -13.18 5.12 -8.15
C LEU A 178 -12.68 6.02 -9.29
N ARG A 179 -12.35 7.24 -8.94
CA ARG A 179 -11.84 8.25 -9.88
C ARG A 179 -10.32 8.10 -10.04
N TRP A 180 -9.92 7.47 -11.13
CA TRP A 180 -8.51 7.22 -11.40
C TRP A 180 -7.71 8.51 -11.53
N GLU A 181 -8.29 9.53 -12.16
CA GLU A 181 -7.66 10.84 -12.35
C GLU A 181 -7.17 11.46 -11.04
N ASN A 182 -7.89 11.23 -9.93
CA ASN A 182 -7.52 11.75 -8.62
C ASN A 182 -6.31 11.01 -8.01
N SER A 183 -5.98 9.83 -8.55
CA SER A 183 -4.86 8.99 -8.09
C SER A 183 -3.60 9.15 -8.94
N ARG A 184 -3.53 10.18 -9.82
CA ARG A 184 -2.29 10.48 -10.55
C ARG A 184 -1.23 11.03 -9.60
N PRO A 185 0.03 10.57 -9.73
CA PRO A 185 1.13 10.99 -8.85
C PRO A 185 1.36 12.50 -8.83
N VAL A 186 1.06 13.23 -9.90
CA VAL A 186 1.24 14.69 -9.98
C VAL A 186 0.47 15.46 -8.90
N HIS A 187 -0.72 15.00 -8.50
CA HIS A 187 -1.51 15.62 -7.43
C HIS A 187 -0.86 15.39 -6.06
N ALA A 188 -0.36 14.18 -5.82
CA ALA A 188 0.38 13.88 -4.59
C ALA A 188 1.72 14.64 -4.55
N ALA A 189 2.40 14.82 -5.69
CA ALA A 189 3.61 15.63 -5.79
C ALA A 189 3.36 17.10 -5.47
N SER A 190 2.22 17.67 -5.93
CA SER A 190 1.80 19.03 -5.60
C SER A 190 1.57 19.22 -4.08
N ALA A 191 1.02 18.20 -3.40
CA ALA A 191 0.88 18.21 -1.95
C ALA A 191 2.26 18.11 -1.27
N ALA A 192 3.11 17.17 -1.69
CA ALA A 192 4.45 16.96 -1.12
C ALA A 192 5.35 18.20 -1.22
N ALA A 193 5.26 18.94 -2.33
CA ALA A 193 6.00 20.19 -2.52
C ALA A 193 5.59 21.29 -1.54
N ARG A 194 4.31 21.29 -1.08
CA ARG A 194 3.81 22.29 -0.09
C ARG A 194 4.13 21.91 1.35
N TYR A 195 4.39 20.62 1.62
CA TYR A 195 4.69 20.11 2.96
C TYR A 195 6.04 19.36 2.97
N PRO A 196 7.17 20.08 2.77
CA PRO A 196 8.49 19.45 2.60
C PRO A 196 9.03 18.76 3.88
N GLU A 197 8.38 18.96 5.02
CA GLU A 197 8.67 18.33 6.32
C GLU A 197 7.96 16.97 6.52
N VAL A 198 7.00 16.64 5.65
CA VAL A 198 6.24 15.37 5.67
C VAL A 198 6.83 14.41 4.65
N ASP A 199 7.11 13.19 5.06
CA ASP A 199 7.50 12.11 4.14
C ASP A 199 6.25 11.53 3.47
N PHE A 200 6.21 11.57 2.13
CA PHE A 200 5.11 11.04 1.31
C PHE A 200 5.54 9.75 0.65
N ILE A 201 4.74 8.70 0.79
CA ILE A 201 4.91 7.42 0.09
C ILE A 201 3.84 7.33 -1.00
N PHE A 202 4.25 7.32 -2.26
CA PHE A 202 3.35 7.12 -3.39
C PHE A 202 3.17 5.63 -3.62
N ALA A 203 2.02 5.12 -3.24
CA ALA A 203 1.69 3.71 -3.37
C ALA A 203 1.75 3.25 -4.82
N HIS A 204 2.20 2.01 -5.03
CA HIS A 204 2.26 1.36 -6.33
C HIS A 204 3.18 2.05 -7.35
N CYS A 205 3.99 3.04 -6.91
CA CYS A 205 4.81 3.84 -7.83
C CYS A 205 3.99 4.34 -9.04
N GLY A 206 2.73 4.75 -8.83
CA GLY A 206 1.83 5.17 -9.93
C GLY A 206 1.27 4.03 -10.78
N ASP A 207 1.49 2.75 -10.40
CA ASP A 207 1.19 1.56 -11.21
C ASP A 207 1.84 1.64 -12.61
N VAL A 208 1.63 0.66 -13.46
CA VAL A 208 2.18 0.62 -14.83
C VAL A 208 1.73 1.76 -15.72
N GLY A 209 0.72 2.52 -15.32
CA GLY A 209 0.17 3.65 -16.10
C GLY A 209 0.88 4.98 -15.90
N TRP A 210 1.45 5.25 -14.71
CA TRP A 210 1.99 6.57 -14.34
C TRP A 210 3.29 6.49 -13.52
N TRP A 211 4.01 5.37 -13.59
CA TRP A 211 5.24 5.20 -12.81
C TRP A 211 6.30 6.28 -13.13
N GLN A 212 6.36 6.78 -14.36
CA GLN A 212 7.29 7.84 -14.72
C GLN A 212 6.99 9.16 -13.97
N GLU A 213 5.70 9.49 -13.74
CA GLU A 213 5.34 10.66 -12.93
C GLU A 213 5.77 10.47 -11.47
N ALA A 214 5.56 9.27 -10.93
CA ALA A 214 5.91 8.97 -9.54
C ALA A 214 7.41 9.05 -9.29
N ILE A 215 8.23 8.42 -10.15
CA ILE A 215 9.69 8.47 -9.99
C ILE A 215 10.27 9.84 -10.27
N GLN A 216 9.67 10.60 -11.20
CA GLN A 216 10.05 11.99 -11.42
C GLN A 216 9.86 12.81 -10.14
N ALA A 217 8.73 12.66 -9.45
CA ALA A 217 8.49 13.33 -8.17
C ALA A 217 9.49 12.89 -7.10
N ALA A 218 9.78 11.59 -6.99
CA ALA A 218 10.75 11.06 -6.02
C ALA A 218 12.18 11.56 -6.28
N ALA A 219 12.56 11.73 -7.55
CA ALA A 219 13.87 12.25 -7.92
C ALA A 219 14.05 13.75 -7.59
N TRP A 220 12.98 14.55 -7.65
CA TRP A 220 13.05 15.99 -7.44
C TRP A 220 12.70 16.44 -6.02
N LEU A 221 11.83 15.69 -5.31
CA LEU A 221 11.35 16.06 -3.99
C LEU A 221 12.00 15.16 -2.93
N LYS A 222 12.76 15.77 -2.03
CA LYS A 222 13.50 15.03 -0.99
C LYS A 222 12.63 14.18 -0.06
N ASN A 223 11.35 14.55 0.08
CA ASN A 223 10.36 13.96 0.96
C ASN A 223 9.37 13.03 0.23
N VAL A 224 9.63 12.68 -1.02
CA VAL A 224 8.81 11.72 -1.78
C VAL A 224 9.55 10.39 -1.91
N TYR A 225 8.83 9.33 -1.67
CA TYR A 225 9.21 7.93 -1.81
C TYR A 225 8.15 7.21 -2.65
N VAL A 226 8.50 6.10 -3.28
CA VAL A 226 7.57 5.25 -4.02
C VAL A 226 7.60 3.84 -3.45
N ASP A 227 6.46 3.16 -3.37
CA ASP A 227 6.43 1.74 -3.04
C ASP A 227 6.18 0.87 -4.28
N LEU A 228 6.73 -0.34 -4.27
CA LEU A 228 6.61 -1.30 -5.37
C LEU A 228 5.49 -2.32 -5.18
N SER A 229 4.47 -2.01 -4.38
CA SER A 229 3.27 -2.83 -4.30
C SER A 229 2.53 -2.88 -5.65
N LEU A 230 1.81 -3.96 -5.94
CA LEU A 230 1.21 -4.29 -7.25
C LEU A 230 2.21 -4.57 -8.39
N TRP A 231 3.50 -4.30 -8.22
CA TRP A 231 4.53 -4.59 -9.24
C TRP A 231 4.79 -6.10 -9.42
N GLN A 232 4.23 -6.93 -8.57
CA GLN A 232 4.11 -8.37 -8.80
C GLN A 232 3.39 -8.68 -10.11
N LYS A 233 2.45 -7.81 -10.54
CA LYS A 233 1.70 -7.99 -11.79
C LYS A 233 2.60 -7.89 -13.04
N PRO A 234 3.38 -6.82 -13.28
CA PRO A 234 4.35 -6.82 -14.38
C PRO A 234 5.43 -7.91 -14.21
N TYR A 235 5.89 -8.20 -12.99
CA TYR A 235 6.83 -9.28 -12.74
C TYR A 235 6.34 -10.65 -13.22
N LYS A 236 5.05 -10.96 -13.01
CA LYS A 236 4.43 -12.25 -13.43
C LYS A 236 3.93 -12.26 -14.88
N LYS A 237 3.59 -11.11 -15.45
CA LYS A 237 2.90 -11.03 -16.76
C LYS A 237 3.81 -10.61 -17.90
N LEU A 238 4.93 -9.93 -17.64
CA LEU A 238 5.87 -9.51 -18.65
C LEU A 238 7.10 -10.45 -18.69
N PRO A 239 7.85 -10.46 -19.78
CA PRO A 239 9.18 -11.08 -19.80
C PRO A 239 10.04 -10.49 -18.67
N LYS A 240 10.74 -11.33 -17.90
CA LYS A 240 11.58 -10.93 -16.75
C LYS A 240 12.54 -9.77 -17.10
N LYS A 241 13.20 -9.85 -18.25
CA LYS A 241 14.06 -8.78 -18.76
C LYS A 241 13.38 -7.42 -18.78
N ARG A 242 12.08 -7.34 -19.15
CA ARG A 242 11.34 -6.08 -19.21
C ARG A 242 11.02 -5.54 -17.82
N PHE A 243 10.63 -6.42 -16.90
CA PHE A 243 10.39 -6.04 -15.50
C PHE A 243 11.67 -5.49 -14.87
N TYR A 244 12.79 -6.20 -14.99
CA TYR A 244 14.07 -5.75 -14.40
C TYR A 244 14.62 -4.50 -15.09
N GLN A 245 14.35 -4.28 -16.39
CA GLN A 245 14.69 -3.02 -17.03
C GLN A 245 13.93 -1.86 -16.39
N TRP A 246 12.63 -2.01 -16.15
CA TRP A 246 11.85 -0.98 -15.45
C TRP A 246 12.34 -0.74 -14.02
N LEU A 247 12.67 -1.81 -13.29
CA LEU A 247 13.23 -1.68 -11.96
C LEU A 247 14.58 -0.92 -11.99
N ARG A 248 15.44 -1.20 -12.98
CA ARG A 248 16.70 -0.47 -13.17
C ARG A 248 16.45 1.00 -13.47
N ASP A 249 15.54 1.29 -14.41
CA ASP A 249 15.18 2.67 -14.76
C ASP A 249 14.67 3.45 -13.53
N ILE A 250 13.85 2.82 -12.67
CA ILE A 250 13.35 3.42 -11.43
C ILE A 250 14.50 3.74 -10.48
N ILE A 251 15.41 2.79 -10.26
CA ILE A 251 16.58 2.97 -9.38
C ILE A 251 17.52 4.05 -9.94
N ASP A 252 17.81 4.04 -11.25
CA ASP A 252 18.72 5.01 -11.88
C ASP A 252 18.21 6.44 -11.84
N ILE A 253 16.88 6.62 -11.90
CA ILE A 253 16.26 7.95 -11.93
C ILE A 253 16.06 8.49 -10.51
N ALA A 254 15.53 7.69 -9.59
CA ALA A 254 15.14 8.17 -8.27
C ALA A 254 16.17 7.92 -7.16
N GLY A 255 17.06 6.95 -7.33
CA GLY A 255 17.94 6.41 -6.31
C GLY A 255 17.28 5.28 -5.51
N PRO A 256 18.03 4.26 -5.07
CA PRO A 256 17.47 3.14 -4.31
C PRO A 256 16.86 3.57 -2.98
N GLU A 257 17.35 4.66 -2.37
CA GLU A 257 16.85 5.22 -1.10
C GLU A 257 15.45 5.85 -1.21
N LYS A 258 14.92 5.98 -2.41
CA LYS A 258 13.55 6.49 -2.69
C LYS A 258 12.53 5.38 -2.93
N ILE A 259 12.98 4.14 -2.97
CA ILE A 259 12.17 3.00 -3.35
C ILE A 259 11.95 2.11 -2.14
N LEU A 260 10.71 1.72 -1.90
CA LEU A 260 10.30 0.93 -0.75
C LEU A 260 9.71 -0.41 -1.21
N PHE A 261 10.16 -1.51 -0.59
CA PHE A 261 9.55 -2.82 -0.80
C PHE A 261 8.12 -2.84 -0.25
N ALA A 262 7.20 -3.37 -1.03
CA ALA A 262 5.79 -3.43 -0.66
C ALA A 262 5.03 -4.51 -1.43
N THR A 263 3.87 -4.93 -0.91
CA THR A 263 3.08 -6.02 -1.49
C THR A 263 1.70 -5.63 -1.98
N ASP A 264 0.97 -4.75 -1.27
CA ASP A 264 -0.49 -4.58 -1.38
C ASP A 264 -1.27 -5.87 -1.06
N ALA A 265 -0.64 -6.79 -0.32
CA ALA A 265 -1.27 -8.05 0.08
C ALA A 265 -2.59 -7.77 0.86
N PRO A 266 -3.55 -8.72 0.85
CA PRO A 266 -3.37 -10.11 0.45
C PRO A 266 -3.65 -10.42 -1.03
N TYR A 267 -4.36 -9.55 -1.77
CA TYR A 267 -4.81 -9.90 -3.12
C TYR A 267 -3.69 -10.13 -4.14
N PRO A 268 -2.61 -9.31 -4.21
CA PRO A 268 -1.49 -9.59 -5.10
C PRO A 268 -0.74 -10.89 -4.78
N ASN A 269 -0.77 -11.33 -3.51
CA ASN A 269 -0.14 -12.60 -3.11
C ASN A 269 -0.83 -13.83 -3.72
N LEU A 270 -2.10 -13.69 -4.14
CA LEU A 270 -2.78 -14.72 -4.93
C LEU A 270 -2.15 -14.93 -6.31
N MET A 271 -1.40 -13.96 -6.82
CA MET A 271 -0.69 -14.03 -8.10
C MET A 271 0.81 -14.30 -7.93
N CYS A 272 1.41 -13.71 -6.92
CA CYS A 272 2.84 -13.80 -6.60
C CYS A 272 2.98 -13.84 -5.07
N PRO A 273 3.16 -15.03 -4.46
CA PRO A 273 3.32 -15.17 -3.02
C PRO A 273 4.44 -14.29 -2.47
N LEU A 274 4.30 -13.83 -1.22
CA LEU A 274 5.26 -12.93 -0.58
C LEU A 274 6.70 -13.45 -0.69
N LYS A 275 6.92 -14.75 -0.44
CA LYS A 275 8.25 -15.38 -0.56
C LYS A 275 8.82 -15.23 -1.98
N GLU A 276 8.03 -15.49 -3.01
CA GLU A 276 8.45 -15.31 -4.40
C GLU A 276 8.78 -13.86 -4.70
N TRP A 277 7.96 -12.92 -4.17
CA TRP A 277 8.18 -11.49 -4.38
C TRP A 277 9.49 -11.01 -3.72
N VAL A 278 9.81 -11.46 -2.52
CA VAL A 278 11.12 -11.22 -1.87
C VAL A 278 12.26 -11.81 -2.69
N GLN A 279 12.10 -13.04 -3.19
CA GLN A 279 13.10 -13.71 -4.02
C GLN A 279 13.38 -12.96 -5.32
N ALA A 280 12.36 -12.35 -5.94
CA ALA A 280 12.52 -11.56 -7.16
C ALA A 280 13.59 -10.47 -7.01
N PHE A 281 13.73 -9.85 -5.83
CA PHE A 281 14.77 -8.85 -5.55
C PHE A 281 16.09 -9.48 -5.15
N LYS A 282 16.08 -10.60 -4.44
CA LYS A 282 17.31 -11.27 -3.97
C LYS A 282 18.01 -12.04 -5.08
N GLU A 283 17.28 -12.78 -5.89
CA GLU A 283 17.83 -13.68 -6.91
C GLU A 283 18.10 -12.96 -8.25
N ARG A 284 17.29 -11.95 -8.60
CA ARG A 284 17.46 -11.08 -9.79
C ARG A 284 17.75 -11.87 -11.06
N GLU A 285 16.75 -12.58 -11.56
CA GLU A 285 16.81 -13.39 -12.79
C GLU A 285 17.02 -12.51 -14.05
N THR A 286 18.17 -11.85 -14.16
CA THR A 286 18.51 -10.89 -15.23
C THR A 286 20.00 -10.73 -15.39
N ASP A 287 20.42 -10.30 -16.59
CA ASP A 287 21.82 -9.90 -16.89
C ASP A 287 22.10 -8.43 -16.52
N LEU A 288 21.09 -7.67 -16.04
CA LEU A 288 21.27 -6.31 -15.58
C LEU A 288 21.93 -6.28 -14.21
N GLU A 289 22.84 -5.35 -14.01
CA GLU A 289 23.55 -5.19 -12.77
C GLU A 289 22.67 -4.49 -11.71
N PHE A 290 22.57 -5.12 -10.56
CA PHE A 290 22.00 -4.58 -9.31
C PHE A 290 22.96 -4.95 -8.19
N SER A 291 23.48 -3.96 -7.48
CA SER A 291 24.31 -4.22 -6.31
C SER A 291 23.48 -4.77 -5.14
N ASP A 292 24.11 -5.54 -4.26
CA ASP A 292 23.45 -6.01 -3.04
C ASP A 292 23.10 -4.83 -2.11
N GLU A 293 23.89 -3.74 -2.16
CA GLU A 293 23.62 -2.52 -1.42
C GLU A 293 22.33 -1.86 -1.89
N GLU A 294 22.12 -1.66 -3.20
CA GLU A 294 20.86 -1.11 -3.76
C GLU A 294 19.65 -1.92 -3.32
N ILE A 295 19.77 -3.25 -3.37
CA ILE A 295 18.69 -4.16 -3.00
C ILE A 295 18.40 -4.12 -1.49
N ASN A 296 19.42 -4.06 -0.64
CA ASN A 296 19.25 -3.94 0.80
C ASN A 296 18.58 -2.61 1.20
N ILE A 297 18.97 -1.51 0.54
CA ILE A 297 18.34 -0.20 0.72
C ILE A 297 16.85 -0.30 0.37
N LEU A 298 16.51 -0.81 -0.82
CA LEU A 298 15.13 -0.96 -1.29
C LEU A 298 14.31 -1.90 -0.40
N LEU A 299 14.88 -3.04 0.03
CA LEU A 299 14.16 -4.04 0.82
C LEU A 299 13.84 -3.55 2.24
N GLY A 300 14.60 -2.58 2.80
CA GLY A 300 14.33 -2.17 4.17
C GLY A 300 15.00 -0.90 4.67
N GLU A 301 16.23 -0.58 4.29
CA GLU A 301 16.93 0.57 4.88
C GLU A 301 16.23 1.91 4.56
N ALA A 302 15.72 2.07 3.33
CA ALA A 302 14.91 3.21 2.96
C ALA A 302 13.64 3.31 3.82
N ALA A 303 12.95 2.19 4.06
CA ALA A 303 11.76 2.15 4.90
C ALA A 303 12.09 2.48 6.38
N GLN A 304 13.20 1.99 6.92
CA GLN A 304 13.64 2.34 8.28
C GLN A 304 13.81 3.85 8.45
N LYS A 305 14.39 4.52 7.46
CA LYS A 305 14.58 5.97 7.46
C LYS A 305 13.25 6.73 7.46
N VAL A 306 12.30 6.33 6.60
CA VAL A 306 10.98 6.95 6.49
C VAL A 306 10.15 6.73 7.77
N LEU A 307 10.24 5.53 8.35
CA LEU A 307 9.51 5.14 9.56
C LEU A 307 10.20 5.56 10.87
N LYS A 308 11.46 5.99 10.78
CA LYS A 308 12.29 6.40 11.94
C LYS A 308 12.45 5.27 12.99
N ILE A 309 12.75 4.05 12.51
CA ILE A 309 12.92 2.83 13.33
C ILE A 309 14.27 2.16 13.09
#